data_5d9d495c89457699bc9831161e40b2d9
#
_entry.id   5d9d495c89457699bc9831161e40b2d9
#
_cell.length_a   1.000
_cell.length_b   1.000
_cell.length_c   1.000
_cell.angle_alpha   90.00
_cell.angle_beta   90.00
_cell.angle_gamma   90.00
#
_symmetry.space_group_name_H-M   'P 1'
#
loop_
_entity.id
_entity.type
_entity.pdbx_description
1 polymer ?
#
loop_
_entity_poly.entity_id
_entity_poly.type
_entity_poly.pdbx_seq_one_letter_code
_entity_poly.pdbx_strand_id
1 'polypeptide(L)'
;MTSATAAYRAARDDLLGLRGQQVRAIDEFRWPDVGEQFNWAIDWFDAIARGNNRTALVIEEDGSSTERSFDEMARRSDQVATWLTAHGVAKGDAVLVMLGNQVELWEAMLAIMKLGAVIMPTSTAAGPGDLADRIARGNAGYVLCGPADVPKFADVTGEYIRLAVGAVDGWADLHDAYDLPAERAAHPGTAPGDTLLLYFTSGTTSKPKLVEHTHASYPIGHLSTMYWLGVRPGDVHLNISSPGWAKHAWSCFFAPWIAEATVFLYNYSRFDASALLAQLREREVSSFCAPPTVWRMLIKADLSGGPGALREVVSAGEPLNPEVIEQVRRHWGVTIRDGYGQTETTAQVGNCPDEPVKPGSMGRPLPGVPVVLLDPVTGARAGAGGEGEICLDLSRHPLPLMTGYQGDSQRNDEAMAGGYYHTGDVAALDDEGYLTYIGRTDDVFKASDYKISPFELESVLIEHPAVAEAAVVPAPDPIRLAIPKAYIALAPGREPSEQTAFEILKYAREHLAPYQRVRRVEFFELPKTISGKIRRVELRAQENARRASGTAAEHEYDAE
;
A
#
# COMPACT_ATOMS: atom_id res chain seq x y z
N MET A 1 -8.34 -21.87 -23.62
CA MET A 1 -7.92 -20.52 -23.21
C MET A 1 -8.99 -19.57 -23.74
N THR A 2 -9.62 -18.77 -22.88
CA THR A 2 -10.63 -17.78 -23.30
C THR A 2 -9.96 -16.63 -24.05
N SER A 3 -10.76 -15.81 -24.80
CA SER A 3 -10.24 -14.59 -25.43
C SER A 3 -9.68 -13.61 -24.37
N ALA A 4 -10.36 -13.50 -23.21
CA ALA A 4 -9.92 -12.69 -22.08
C ALA A 4 -8.55 -13.15 -21.54
N THR A 5 -8.37 -14.45 -21.32
CA THR A 5 -7.07 -15.02 -20.90
C THR A 5 -5.96 -14.73 -21.90
N ALA A 6 -6.25 -14.84 -23.21
CA ALA A 6 -5.27 -14.57 -24.25
C ALA A 6 -4.86 -13.10 -24.30
N ALA A 7 -5.82 -12.17 -24.24
CA ALA A 7 -5.57 -10.73 -24.21
C ALA A 7 -4.80 -10.31 -22.97
N TYR A 8 -5.18 -10.83 -21.80
CA TYR A 8 -4.49 -10.53 -20.54
C TYR A 8 -3.04 -11.03 -20.55
N ARG A 9 -2.80 -12.26 -21.06
CA ARG A 9 -1.47 -12.84 -21.21
C ARG A 9 -0.61 -12.03 -22.17
N ALA A 10 -1.15 -11.62 -23.32
CA ALA A 10 -0.43 -10.80 -24.28
C ALA A 10 0.04 -9.46 -23.63
N ALA A 11 -0.86 -8.76 -22.95
CA ALA A 11 -0.54 -7.52 -22.26
C ALA A 11 0.54 -7.70 -21.18
N ARG A 12 0.47 -8.81 -20.40
CA ARG A 12 1.50 -9.18 -19.44
C ARG A 12 2.85 -9.43 -20.11
N ASP A 13 2.87 -10.21 -21.18
CA ASP A 13 4.09 -10.58 -21.90
C ASP A 13 4.72 -9.37 -22.59
N ASP A 14 3.91 -8.47 -23.15
CA ASP A 14 4.36 -7.19 -23.71
C ASP A 14 5.11 -6.36 -22.66
N LEU A 15 4.56 -6.22 -21.45
CA LEU A 15 5.22 -5.49 -20.37
C LEU A 15 6.52 -6.17 -19.93
N LEU A 16 6.55 -7.50 -19.83
CA LEU A 16 7.78 -8.22 -19.54
C LEU A 16 8.86 -8.01 -20.62
N GLY A 17 8.45 -7.95 -21.88
CA GLY A 17 9.33 -7.67 -23.02
C GLY A 17 9.82 -6.21 -23.11
N LEU A 18 9.11 -5.27 -22.48
CA LEU A 18 9.45 -3.84 -22.43
C LEU A 18 10.27 -3.44 -21.20
N ARG A 19 10.76 -4.41 -20.45
CA ARG A 19 11.63 -4.16 -19.30
C ARG A 19 12.89 -3.38 -19.72
N GLY A 20 13.29 -2.37 -18.93
CA GLY A 20 14.39 -1.46 -19.29
C GLY A 20 14.06 -0.47 -20.41
N GLN A 21 12.78 -0.33 -20.75
CA GLN A 21 12.29 0.56 -21.80
C GLN A 21 11.04 1.32 -21.34
N GLN A 22 11.08 1.92 -20.13
CA GLN A 22 9.91 2.52 -19.49
C GLN A 22 9.22 3.58 -20.38
N VAL A 23 9.99 4.46 -21.02
CA VAL A 23 9.41 5.49 -21.90
C VAL A 23 8.62 4.85 -23.04
N ARG A 24 9.20 3.83 -23.68
CA ARG A 24 8.53 3.08 -24.73
C ARG A 24 7.29 2.33 -24.19
N ALA A 25 7.39 1.74 -23.00
CA ALA A 25 6.25 1.08 -22.36
C ALA A 25 5.10 2.05 -22.07
N ILE A 26 5.38 3.28 -21.65
CA ILE A 26 4.37 4.33 -21.46
C ILE A 26 3.66 4.66 -22.79
N ASP A 27 4.39 4.74 -23.88
CA ASP A 27 3.86 5.12 -25.18
C ASP A 27 3.09 3.99 -25.88
N GLU A 28 3.60 2.75 -25.80
CA GLU A 28 3.11 1.60 -26.57
C GLU A 28 2.11 0.73 -25.83
N PHE A 29 2.21 0.62 -24.50
CA PHE A 29 1.32 -0.28 -23.73
C PHE A 29 -0.14 0.13 -23.85
N ARG A 30 -0.98 -0.88 -24.02
CA ARG A 30 -2.44 -0.72 -24.01
C ARG A 30 -3.04 -1.77 -23.08
N TRP A 31 -4.03 -1.36 -22.30
CA TRP A 31 -4.77 -2.29 -21.45
C TRP A 31 -5.44 -3.37 -22.29
N PRO A 32 -5.49 -4.63 -21.80
CA PRO A 32 -6.12 -5.72 -22.54
C PRO A 32 -7.62 -5.51 -22.63
N ASP A 33 -8.18 -5.80 -23.80
CA ASP A 33 -9.63 -5.97 -23.96
C ASP A 33 -10.01 -7.38 -23.50
N VAL A 34 -10.65 -7.47 -22.34
CA VAL A 34 -11.08 -8.72 -21.72
C VAL A 34 -12.52 -9.10 -22.11
N GLY A 35 -13.20 -8.31 -22.95
CA GLY A 35 -14.55 -8.55 -23.42
C GLY A 35 -15.63 -8.25 -22.38
N GLU A 36 -16.83 -8.83 -22.56
CA GLU A 36 -18.01 -8.57 -21.71
C GLU A 36 -17.97 -9.30 -20.37
N GLN A 37 -17.20 -10.36 -20.25
CA GLN A 37 -17.08 -11.15 -19.03
C GLN A 37 -15.61 -11.38 -18.70
N PHE A 38 -15.27 -11.12 -17.45
CA PHE A 38 -13.93 -11.34 -16.92
C PHE A 38 -13.98 -11.65 -15.44
N ASN A 39 -13.31 -12.72 -15.05
CA ASN A 39 -13.07 -13.10 -13.66
C ASN A 39 -11.61 -13.50 -13.50
N TRP A 40 -10.80 -12.64 -12.85
CA TRP A 40 -9.36 -12.86 -12.76
C TRP A 40 -8.98 -14.21 -12.13
N ALA A 41 -9.73 -14.68 -11.12
CA ALA A 41 -9.44 -15.97 -10.50
C ALA A 41 -9.66 -17.15 -11.45
N ILE A 42 -10.61 -17.04 -12.39
CA ILE A 42 -10.94 -18.09 -13.37
C ILE A 42 -10.15 -17.88 -14.67
N ASP A 43 -10.19 -16.67 -15.24
CA ASP A 43 -9.62 -16.39 -16.56
C ASP A 43 -8.10 -16.25 -16.54
N TRP A 44 -7.53 -15.86 -15.39
CA TRP A 44 -6.10 -15.76 -15.25
C TRP A 44 -5.52 -16.79 -14.28
N PHE A 45 -5.88 -16.74 -12.98
CA PHE A 45 -5.23 -17.58 -11.98
C PHE A 45 -5.42 -19.07 -12.28
N ASP A 46 -6.64 -19.54 -12.50
CA ASP A 46 -6.90 -20.93 -12.86
C ASP A 46 -6.21 -21.34 -14.17
N ALA A 47 -6.09 -20.40 -15.13
CA ALA A 47 -5.45 -20.69 -16.42
C ALA A 47 -3.94 -20.92 -16.31
N ILE A 48 -3.27 -20.34 -15.32
CA ILE A 48 -1.85 -20.56 -15.04
C ILE A 48 -1.61 -21.64 -13.98
N ALA A 49 -2.61 -21.93 -13.14
CA ALA A 49 -2.50 -22.75 -11.96
C ALA A 49 -2.82 -24.23 -12.19
N ARG A 50 -3.84 -24.54 -13.01
CA ARG A 50 -4.27 -25.92 -13.23
C ARG A 50 -3.16 -26.79 -13.83
N GLY A 51 -2.80 -27.86 -13.11
CA GLY A 51 -1.72 -28.77 -13.49
C GLY A 51 -0.31 -28.20 -13.28
N ASN A 52 -0.20 -27.02 -12.67
CA ASN A 52 1.08 -26.37 -12.37
C ASN A 52 1.52 -26.68 -10.93
N ASN A 53 2.49 -27.59 -10.79
CA ASN A 53 3.01 -28.02 -9.49
C ASN A 53 4.14 -27.11 -8.94
N ARG A 54 4.46 -25.98 -9.60
CA ARG A 54 5.38 -24.99 -9.02
C ARG A 54 4.75 -24.38 -7.78
N THR A 55 5.59 -24.00 -6.81
CA THR A 55 5.15 -23.35 -5.59
C THR A 55 4.55 -21.97 -5.90
N ALA A 56 3.31 -21.75 -5.46
CA ALA A 56 2.60 -20.45 -5.58
C ALA A 56 2.72 -19.61 -4.33
N LEU A 57 2.72 -20.26 -3.16
CA LEU A 57 2.70 -19.60 -1.85
C LEU A 57 3.60 -20.35 -0.88
N VAL A 58 4.41 -19.62 -0.14
CA VAL A 58 5.20 -20.09 1.01
C VAL A 58 4.96 -19.16 2.18
N ILE A 59 4.60 -19.72 3.32
CA ILE A 59 4.49 -19.00 4.58
C ILE A 59 5.45 -19.62 5.60
N GLU A 60 6.40 -18.84 6.06
CA GLU A 60 7.33 -19.20 7.12
C GLU A 60 6.87 -18.56 8.43
N GLU A 61 6.67 -19.37 9.46
CA GLU A 61 6.25 -18.94 10.79
C GLU A 61 6.87 -19.81 11.88
N ASP A 62 7.52 -19.23 12.86
CA ASP A 62 8.12 -19.90 14.02
C ASP A 62 9.00 -21.12 13.65
N GLY A 63 9.76 -21.00 12.54
CA GLY A 63 10.64 -22.07 12.04
C GLY A 63 9.91 -23.21 11.33
N SER A 64 8.61 -23.06 11.07
CA SER A 64 7.81 -23.97 10.27
C SER A 64 7.46 -23.34 8.93
N SER A 65 7.50 -24.14 7.85
CA SER A 65 7.16 -23.67 6.51
C SER A 65 5.92 -24.37 5.98
N THR A 66 4.97 -23.59 5.51
CA THR A 66 3.79 -24.10 4.80
C THR A 66 3.89 -23.70 3.34
N GLU A 67 3.82 -24.68 2.44
CA GLU A 67 3.91 -24.46 0.99
C GLU A 67 2.64 -24.94 0.29
N ARG A 68 2.26 -24.24 -0.78
CA ARG A 68 1.17 -24.61 -1.69
C ARG A 68 1.60 -24.39 -3.12
N SER A 69 1.35 -25.39 -3.97
CA SER A 69 1.53 -25.23 -5.41
C SER A 69 0.39 -24.42 -6.03
N PHE A 70 0.59 -23.95 -7.26
CA PHE A 70 -0.47 -23.28 -8.02
C PHE A 70 -1.70 -24.20 -8.19
N ASP A 71 -1.50 -25.48 -8.52
CA ASP A 71 -2.60 -26.42 -8.68
C ASP A 71 -3.36 -26.68 -7.37
N GLU A 72 -2.65 -26.80 -6.24
CA GLU A 72 -3.29 -26.90 -4.93
C GLU A 72 -4.12 -25.67 -4.60
N MET A 73 -3.60 -24.48 -4.82
CA MET A 73 -4.33 -23.23 -4.60
C MET A 73 -5.60 -23.16 -5.46
N ALA A 74 -5.53 -23.57 -6.73
CA ALA A 74 -6.70 -23.60 -7.61
C ALA A 74 -7.77 -24.59 -7.10
N ARG A 75 -7.36 -25.81 -6.71
CA ARG A 75 -8.29 -26.83 -6.18
C ARG A 75 -8.87 -26.45 -4.82
N ARG A 76 -8.06 -25.93 -3.89
CA ARG A 76 -8.52 -25.49 -2.58
C ARG A 76 -9.51 -24.34 -2.69
N SER A 77 -9.22 -23.36 -3.54
CA SER A 77 -10.17 -22.26 -3.75
C SER A 77 -11.48 -22.70 -4.41
N ASP A 78 -11.52 -23.80 -5.18
CA ASP A 78 -12.78 -24.39 -5.67
C ASP A 78 -13.57 -25.04 -4.53
N GLN A 79 -12.90 -25.78 -3.64
CA GLN A 79 -13.54 -26.36 -2.45
C GLN A 79 -14.13 -25.28 -1.55
N VAL A 80 -13.37 -24.21 -1.29
CA VAL A 80 -13.84 -23.06 -0.51
C VAL A 80 -15.00 -22.33 -1.21
N ALA A 81 -14.97 -22.19 -2.54
CA ALA A 81 -16.09 -21.61 -3.30
C ALA A 81 -17.37 -22.46 -3.18
N THR A 82 -17.25 -23.78 -3.26
CA THR A 82 -18.38 -24.71 -3.06
C THR A 82 -18.95 -24.57 -1.64
N TRP A 83 -18.08 -24.51 -0.64
CA TRP A 83 -18.47 -24.35 0.75
C TRP A 83 -19.14 -22.98 1.01
N LEU A 84 -18.61 -21.89 0.48
CA LEU A 84 -19.21 -20.55 0.57
C LEU A 84 -20.60 -20.53 -0.10
N THR A 85 -20.76 -21.18 -1.25
CA THR A 85 -22.06 -21.30 -1.93
C THR A 85 -23.07 -22.05 -1.06
N ALA A 86 -22.64 -23.14 -0.38
CA ALA A 86 -23.50 -23.88 0.54
C ALA A 86 -23.96 -23.04 1.75
N HIS A 87 -23.19 -22.02 2.11
CA HIS A 87 -23.54 -21.03 3.13
C HIS A 87 -24.29 -19.82 2.57
N GLY A 88 -24.65 -19.82 1.29
CA GLY A 88 -25.50 -18.83 0.65
C GLY A 88 -24.77 -17.68 -0.04
N VAL A 89 -23.43 -17.69 -0.09
CA VAL A 89 -22.68 -16.64 -0.81
C VAL A 89 -22.95 -16.72 -2.30
N ALA A 90 -23.38 -15.61 -2.87
CA ALA A 90 -23.71 -15.45 -4.28
C ALA A 90 -22.96 -14.25 -4.90
N LYS A 91 -23.07 -14.14 -6.23
CA LYS A 91 -22.52 -12.99 -6.96
C LYS A 91 -23.03 -11.65 -6.40
N GLY A 92 -22.11 -10.75 -6.12
CA GLY A 92 -22.39 -9.41 -5.61
C GLY A 92 -22.48 -9.32 -4.08
N ASP A 93 -22.52 -10.44 -3.36
CA ASP A 93 -22.51 -10.44 -1.91
C ASP A 93 -21.17 -9.96 -1.35
N ALA A 94 -21.20 -9.10 -0.33
CA ALA A 94 -20.01 -8.60 0.33
C ALA A 94 -19.57 -9.52 1.49
N VAL A 95 -18.33 -9.98 1.44
CA VAL A 95 -17.68 -10.83 2.45
C VAL A 95 -16.56 -10.04 3.13
N LEU A 96 -16.72 -9.75 4.43
CA LEU A 96 -15.67 -9.17 5.23
C LEU A 96 -14.64 -10.26 5.56
N VAL A 97 -13.39 -10.11 5.09
CA VAL A 97 -12.30 -11.06 5.30
C VAL A 97 -11.28 -10.47 6.27
N MET A 98 -11.26 -10.99 7.49
CA MET A 98 -10.38 -10.57 8.58
C MET A 98 -9.45 -11.73 8.97
N LEU A 99 -8.44 -11.96 8.12
CA LEU A 99 -7.44 -13.03 8.28
C LEU A 99 -6.03 -12.45 8.27
N GLY A 100 -5.11 -13.08 9.02
CA GLY A 100 -3.68 -12.82 8.94
C GLY A 100 -3.05 -13.46 7.70
N ASN A 101 -1.72 -13.43 7.64
CA ASN A 101 -0.97 -14.14 6.60
C ASN A 101 -1.02 -15.66 6.87
N GLN A 102 -2.07 -16.29 6.44
CA GLN A 102 -2.33 -17.72 6.52
C GLN A 102 -2.90 -18.22 5.20
N VAL A 103 -2.72 -19.48 4.86
CA VAL A 103 -3.07 -20.04 3.53
C VAL A 103 -4.52 -19.77 3.16
N GLU A 104 -5.41 -19.86 4.13
CA GLU A 104 -6.86 -19.68 3.95
C GLU A 104 -7.24 -18.26 3.48
N LEU A 105 -6.39 -17.24 3.73
CA LEU A 105 -6.60 -15.90 3.18
C LEU A 105 -6.60 -15.93 1.65
N TRP A 106 -5.60 -16.56 1.04
CA TRP A 106 -5.47 -16.65 -0.42
C TRP A 106 -6.53 -17.54 -1.03
N GLU A 107 -6.83 -18.68 -0.38
CA GLU A 107 -7.89 -19.60 -0.80
C GLU A 107 -9.26 -18.91 -0.79
N ALA A 108 -9.58 -18.20 0.30
CA ALA A 108 -10.84 -17.45 0.43
C ALA A 108 -10.95 -16.30 -0.57
N MET A 109 -9.88 -15.50 -0.75
CA MET A 109 -9.90 -14.42 -1.74
C MET A 109 -10.14 -14.94 -3.15
N LEU A 110 -9.47 -16.03 -3.56
CA LEU A 110 -9.72 -16.66 -4.86
C LEU A 110 -11.15 -17.22 -4.95
N ALA A 111 -11.65 -17.87 -3.90
CA ALA A 111 -12.98 -18.46 -3.87
C ALA A 111 -14.09 -17.39 -3.98
N ILE A 112 -14.01 -16.32 -3.20
CA ILE A 112 -14.95 -15.19 -3.24
C ILE A 112 -14.95 -14.58 -4.65
N MET A 113 -13.77 -14.38 -5.23
CA MET A 113 -13.61 -13.88 -6.60
C MET A 113 -14.24 -14.82 -7.62
N LYS A 114 -14.01 -16.15 -7.51
CA LYS A 114 -14.64 -17.16 -8.40
C LYS A 114 -16.16 -17.12 -8.36
N LEU A 115 -16.75 -16.78 -7.21
CA LEU A 115 -18.21 -16.63 -7.08
C LEU A 115 -18.72 -15.28 -7.63
N GLY A 116 -17.84 -14.35 -7.97
CA GLY A 116 -18.21 -12.98 -8.33
C GLY A 116 -18.75 -12.19 -7.13
N ALA A 117 -18.44 -12.64 -5.92
CA ALA A 117 -18.73 -11.93 -4.69
C ALA A 117 -17.65 -10.85 -4.41
N VAL A 118 -17.94 -9.93 -3.49
CA VAL A 118 -17.12 -8.77 -3.19
C VAL A 118 -16.27 -9.04 -1.96
N ILE A 119 -14.96 -8.83 -2.08
CA ILE A 119 -14.01 -9.00 -0.98
C ILE A 119 -13.90 -7.69 -0.21
N MET A 120 -14.07 -7.72 1.12
CA MET A 120 -13.82 -6.60 2.02
C MET A 120 -12.61 -6.92 2.92
N PRO A 121 -11.37 -6.70 2.45
CA PRO A 121 -10.19 -7.01 3.23
C PRO A 121 -10.14 -6.13 4.48
N THR A 122 -10.00 -6.77 5.64
CA THR A 122 -10.02 -6.09 6.93
C THR A 122 -8.83 -6.52 7.77
N SER A 123 -8.11 -5.54 8.32
CA SER A 123 -6.97 -5.81 9.20
C SER A 123 -7.43 -6.48 10.49
N THR A 124 -6.67 -7.48 10.97
CA THR A 124 -6.86 -8.09 12.29
C THR A 124 -6.66 -7.10 13.45
N ALA A 125 -6.09 -5.93 13.20
CA ALA A 125 -5.99 -4.84 14.17
C ALA A 125 -7.31 -4.04 14.35
N ALA A 126 -8.34 -4.26 13.51
CA ALA A 126 -9.61 -3.57 13.63
C ALA A 126 -10.33 -3.96 14.93
N GLY A 127 -10.88 -2.97 15.64
CA GLY A 127 -11.65 -3.16 16.85
C GLY A 127 -13.16 -3.26 16.58
N PRO A 128 -13.99 -3.57 17.61
CA PRO A 128 -15.44 -3.75 17.45
C PRO A 128 -16.17 -2.57 16.79
N GLY A 129 -15.80 -1.32 17.13
CA GLY A 129 -16.38 -0.13 16.53
C GLY A 129 -16.11 0.00 15.03
N ASP A 130 -14.85 -0.30 14.62
CA ASP A 130 -14.48 -0.32 13.20
C ASP A 130 -15.20 -1.43 12.45
N LEU A 131 -15.35 -2.61 13.07
CA LEU A 131 -16.03 -3.76 12.47
C LEU A 131 -17.51 -3.46 12.26
N ALA A 132 -18.17 -2.85 13.24
CA ALA A 132 -19.58 -2.42 13.10
C ALA A 132 -19.77 -1.41 11.95
N ASP A 133 -18.89 -0.40 11.84
CA ASP A 133 -18.92 0.58 10.73
C ASP A 133 -18.70 -0.10 9.36
N ARG A 134 -17.74 -1.03 9.27
CA ARG A 134 -17.43 -1.76 8.04
C ARG A 134 -18.58 -2.64 7.59
N ILE A 135 -19.18 -3.41 8.49
CA ILE A 135 -20.32 -4.27 8.20
C ILE A 135 -21.50 -3.45 7.72
N ALA A 136 -21.82 -2.36 8.44
CA ALA A 136 -22.98 -1.53 8.11
C ALA A 136 -22.78 -0.79 6.76
N ARG A 137 -21.65 -0.11 6.58
CA ARG A 137 -21.41 0.72 5.38
C ARG A 137 -21.06 -0.10 4.15
N GLY A 138 -20.34 -1.22 4.32
CA GLY A 138 -20.01 -2.14 3.24
C GLY A 138 -21.09 -3.15 2.95
N ASN A 139 -22.22 -3.11 3.70
CA ASN A 139 -23.31 -4.07 3.57
C ASN A 139 -22.82 -5.52 3.57
N ALA A 140 -21.91 -5.87 4.50
CA ALA A 140 -21.32 -7.19 4.58
C ALA A 140 -22.36 -8.21 5.07
N GLY A 141 -22.77 -9.12 4.20
CA GLY A 141 -23.66 -10.23 4.55
C GLY A 141 -22.93 -11.42 5.18
N TYR A 142 -21.60 -11.44 5.10
CA TYR A 142 -20.75 -12.53 5.59
C TYR A 142 -19.50 -11.97 6.26
N VAL A 143 -19.06 -12.62 7.32
CA VAL A 143 -17.82 -12.33 8.02
C VAL A 143 -17.00 -13.61 8.10
N LEU A 144 -15.77 -13.57 7.59
CA LEU A 144 -14.79 -14.65 7.70
C LEU A 144 -13.60 -14.14 8.52
N CYS A 145 -13.32 -14.76 9.68
CA CYS A 145 -12.20 -14.37 10.52
C CYS A 145 -11.46 -15.57 11.13
N GLY A 146 -10.29 -15.30 11.71
CA GLY A 146 -9.56 -16.28 12.53
C GLY A 146 -10.21 -16.46 13.91
N PRO A 147 -10.04 -17.63 14.58
CA PRO A 147 -10.62 -17.89 15.91
C PRO A 147 -10.23 -16.86 16.96
N ALA A 148 -9.01 -16.34 16.91
CA ALA A 148 -8.51 -15.31 17.84
C ALA A 148 -9.26 -13.97 17.71
N ASP A 149 -9.89 -13.71 16.57
CA ASP A 149 -10.60 -12.47 16.29
C ASP A 149 -12.11 -12.56 16.56
N VAL A 150 -12.66 -13.76 16.73
CA VAL A 150 -14.09 -13.99 17.03
C VAL A 150 -14.60 -13.16 18.22
N PRO A 151 -13.86 -13.02 19.33
CA PRO A 151 -14.32 -12.21 20.47
C PRO A 151 -14.59 -10.73 20.11
N LYS A 152 -13.96 -10.19 19.09
CA LYS A 152 -14.19 -8.81 18.63
C LYS A 152 -15.59 -8.57 18.07
N PHE A 153 -16.28 -9.64 17.67
CA PHE A 153 -17.62 -9.59 17.10
C PHE A 153 -18.73 -9.82 18.15
N ALA A 154 -18.39 -10.03 19.42
CA ALA A 154 -19.37 -10.31 20.48
C ALA A 154 -20.46 -9.21 20.60
N ASP A 155 -20.04 -7.94 20.49
CA ASP A 155 -20.93 -6.77 20.59
C ASP A 155 -21.20 -6.10 19.24
N VAL A 156 -20.75 -6.69 18.12
CA VAL A 156 -21.00 -6.17 16.78
C VAL A 156 -22.37 -6.63 16.32
N THR A 157 -23.28 -5.67 16.24
CA THR A 157 -24.66 -5.90 15.78
C THR A 157 -24.74 -5.90 14.26
N GLY A 158 -25.64 -6.69 13.70
CA GLY A 158 -25.91 -6.78 12.25
C GLY A 158 -26.40 -8.18 11.89
N GLU A 159 -27.03 -8.27 10.72
CA GLU A 159 -27.43 -9.57 10.15
C GLU A 159 -26.33 -10.04 9.19
N TYR A 160 -25.45 -10.91 9.66
CA TYR A 160 -24.39 -11.50 8.84
C TYR A 160 -24.13 -12.96 9.23
N ILE A 161 -23.76 -13.76 8.26
CA ILE A 161 -23.37 -15.16 8.45
C ILE A 161 -21.93 -15.20 8.98
N ARG A 162 -21.71 -16.00 10.01
CA ARG A 162 -20.46 -16.10 10.75
C ARG A 162 -19.65 -17.30 10.27
N LEU A 163 -18.48 -17.03 9.69
CA LEU A 163 -17.55 -18.00 9.13
C LEU A 163 -16.19 -17.85 9.84
N ALA A 164 -15.57 -18.94 10.24
CA ALA A 164 -14.27 -18.94 10.91
C ALA A 164 -13.31 -19.93 10.25
N VAL A 165 -12.02 -19.68 10.39
CA VAL A 165 -10.98 -20.64 10.03
C VAL A 165 -10.63 -21.46 11.27
N GLY A 166 -11.31 -22.58 11.45
CA GLY A 166 -11.23 -23.46 12.62
C GLY A 166 -12.52 -23.47 13.45
N ALA A 167 -12.68 -24.54 14.22
CA ALA A 167 -13.89 -24.79 14.99
C ALA A 167 -14.11 -23.74 16.09
N VAL A 168 -15.19 -22.97 15.99
CA VAL A 168 -15.66 -21.99 16.97
C VAL A 168 -17.17 -22.12 17.13
N ASP A 169 -17.64 -22.14 18.38
CA ASP A 169 -19.08 -22.27 18.65
C ASP A 169 -19.91 -21.15 18.02
N GLY A 170 -20.94 -21.51 17.27
CA GLY A 170 -21.81 -20.58 16.56
C GLY A 170 -21.23 -19.97 15.26
N TRP A 171 -20.07 -20.46 14.78
CA TRP A 171 -19.44 -20.10 13.53
C TRP A 171 -19.25 -21.33 12.64
N ALA A 172 -19.47 -21.23 11.33
CA ALA A 172 -19.17 -22.31 10.41
C ALA A 172 -17.66 -22.41 10.16
N ASP A 173 -17.12 -23.63 10.20
CA ASP A 173 -15.67 -23.86 10.04
C ASP A 173 -15.30 -23.99 8.55
N LEU A 174 -14.42 -23.12 8.08
CA LEU A 174 -13.92 -23.17 6.69
C LEU A 174 -13.18 -24.47 6.40
N HIS A 175 -12.59 -25.13 7.38
CA HIS A 175 -11.90 -26.41 7.17
C HIS A 175 -12.82 -27.53 6.68
N ASP A 176 -14.14 -27.44 6.93
CA ASP A 176 -15.13 -28.37 6.37
C ASP A 176 -15.14 -28.33 4.82
N ALA A 177 -14.67 -27.22 4.22
CA ALA A 177 -14.54 -27.12 2.77
C ALA A 177 -13.60 -28.18 2.19
N TYR A 178 -12.57 -28.56 2.95
CA TYR A 178 -11.53 -29.47 2.44
C TYR A 178 -11.98 -30.91 2.29
N ASP A 179 -13.12 -31.27 2.87
CA ASP A 179 -13.77 -32.59 2.70
C ASP A 179 -14.69 -32.63 1.45
N LEU A 180 -14.94 -31.45 0.84
CA LEU A 180 -15.77 -31.35 -0.36
C LEU A 180 -14.97 -31.71 -1.63
N PRO A 181 -15.64 -32.22 -2.68
CA PRO A 181 -15.01 -32.40 -3.98
C PRO A 181 -14.46 -31.07 -4.53
N ALA A 182 -13.25 -31.11 -5.09
CA ALA A 182 -12.65 -29.94 -5.74
C ALA A 182 -13.21 -29.79 -7.18
N GLU A 183 -14.52 -29.60 -7.31
CA GLU A 183 -15.16 -29.35 -8.58
C GLU A 183 -14.82 -27.91 -9.03
N ARG A 184 -14.42 -27.81 -10.30
CA ARG A 184 -14.07 -26.48 -10.85
C ARG A 184 -15.25 -25.51 -10.78
N ALA A 185 -15.06 -24.37 -10.17
CA ALA A 185 -16.07 -23.33 -10.12
C ALA A 185 -16.48 -22.89 -11.55
N ALA A 186 -17.77 -22.79 -11.79
CA ALA A 186 -18.29 -22.24 -13.03
C ALA A 186 -18.06 -20.73 -13.07
N HIS A 187 -17.86 -20.17 -14.27
CA HIS A 187 -17.73 -18.74 -14.42
C HIS A 187 -19.05 -18.05 -14.06
N PRO A 188 -19.07 -17.12 -13.07
CA PRO A 188 -20.31 -16.52 -12.56
C PRO A 188 -20.90 -15.44 -13.49
N GLY A 189 -20.31 -15.24 -14.67
CA GLY A 189 -20.73 -14.19 -15.59
C GLY A 189 -20.44 -12.79 -15.05
N THR A 190 -19.34 -12.60 -14.31
CA THR A 190 -18.90 -11.27 -13.88
C THR A 190 -18.54 -10.40 -15.07
N ALA A 191 -19.12 -9.19 -15.11
CA ALA A 191 -18.67 -8.17 -16.04
C ALA A 191 -17.38 -7.50 -15.52
N PRO A 192 -16.53 -6.96 -16.39
CA PRO A 192 -15.34 -6.20 -15.96
C PRO A 192 -15.65 -5.05 -15.00
N GLY A 193 -16.85 -4.46 -15.11
CA GLY A 193 -17.31 -3.36 -14.25
C GLY A 193 -17.98 -3.81 -12.94
N ASP A 194 -18.18 -5.11 -12.70
CA ASP A 194 -18.76 -5.59 -11.45
C ASP A 194 -17.78 -5.33 -10.29
N THR A 195 -18.30 -4.97 -9.12
CA THR A 195 -17.51 -4.71 -7.91
C THR A 195 -16.78 -5.98 -7.48
N LEU A 196 -15.48 -5.86 -7.22
CA LEU A 196 -14.63 -6.94 -6.73
C LEU A 196 -14.15 -6.70 -5.29
N LEU A 197 -13.74 -5.47 -5.00
CA LEU A 197 -13.08 -5.11 -3.73
C LEU A 197 -13.68 -3.84 -3.14
N LEU A 198 -13.87 -3.86 -1.83
CA LEU A 198 -14.22 -2.70 -1.02
C LEU A 198 -13.16 -2.49 0.05
N TYR A 199 -12.38 -1.41 -0.06
CA TYR A 199 -11.35 -1.06 0.90
C TYR A 199 -11.75 0.09 1.80
N PHE A 200 -11.63 -0.10 3.11
CA PHE A 200 -11.69 1.00 4.07
C PHE A 200 -10.31 1.62 4.23
N THR A 201 -10.18 2.89 3.85
CA THR A 201 -8.91 3.63 3.99
C THR A 201 -9.00 4.63 5.13
N SER A 202 -7.90 4.77 5.88
CA SER A 202 -7.78 5.84 6.86
C SER A 202 -7.66 7.18 6.13
N GLY A 203 -8.74 7.94 6.10
CA GLY A 203 -8.72 9.32 5.61
C GLY A 203 -8.19 10.29 6.65
N THR A 204 -7.85 11.51 6.22
CA THR A 204 -7.57 12.65 7.11
C THR A 204 -8.83 13.15 7.86
N THR A 205 -9.99 12.65 7.51
CA THR A 205 -11.30 12.94 8.11
C THR A 205 -11.70 11.92 9.18
N SER A 206 -12.73 12.23 9.96
CA SER A 206 -13.20 11.43 11.11
C SER A 206 -13.65 10.00 10.78
N LYS A 207 -14.02 9.71 9.52
CA LYS A 207 -14.47 8.37 9.11
C LYS A 207 -13.65 7.83 7.95
N PRO A 208 -13.30 6.51 7.94
CA PRO A 208 -12.64 5.87 6.81
C PRO A 208 -13.44 6.02 5.51
N LYS A 209 -12.74 6.19 4.38
CA LYS A 209 -13.35 6.16 3.05
C LYS A 209 -13.57 4.71 2.63
N LEU A 210 -14.64 4.44 1.88
CA LEU A 210 -14.93 3.12 1.33
C LEU A 210 -14.66 3.13 -0.17
N VAL A 211 -13.49 2.68 -0.56
CA VAL A 211 -12.99 2.66 -1.95
C VAL A 211 -13.51 1.43 -2.67
N GLU A 212 -14.11 1.62 -3.84
CA GLU A 212 -14.66 0.54 -4.65
C GLU A 212 -13.82 0.26 -5.89
N HIS A 213 -13.41 -1.01 -6.06
CA HIS A 213 -12.72 -1.51 -7.24
C HIS A 213 -13.47 -2.63 -7.94
N THR A 214 -13.33 -2.68 -9.26
CA THR A 214 -14.00 -3.65 -10.13
C THR A 214 -13.08 -4.83 -10.50
N HIS A 215 -13.67 -5.86 -11.16
CA HIS A 215 -12.92 -6.96 -11.76
C HIS A 215 -11.93 -6.48 -12.84
N ALA A 216 -12.12 -5.32 -13.45
CA ALA A 216 -11.16 -4.71 -14.37
C ALA A 216 -10.16 -3.82 -13.62
N SER A 217 -10.64 -2.82 -12.87
CA SER A 217 -9.78 -1.75 -12.37
C SER A 217 -8.61 -2.25 -11.52
N TYR A 218 -8.84 -3.26 -10.69
CA TYR A 218 -7.81 -3.74 -9.78
C TYR A 218 -6.94 -4.85 -10.38
N PRO A 219 -7.47 -6.02 -10.79
CA PRO A 219 -6.63 -7.11 -11.31
C PRO A 219 -5.89 -6.73 -12.61
N ILE A 220 -6.55 -6.00 -13.53
CA ILE A 220 -5.90 -5.58 -14.77
C ILE A 220 -4.92 -4.42 -14.49
N GLY A 221 -5.30 -3.47 -13.63
CA GLY A 221 -4.45 -2.36 -13.23
C GLY A 221 -3.11 -2.80 -12.62
N HIS A 222 -3.08 -3.97 -11.99
CA HIS A 222 -1.85 -4.54 -11.42
C HIS A 222 -0.84 -5.05 -12.45
N LEU A 223 -1.15 -5.08 -13.73
CA LEU A 223 -0.15 -5.26 -14.79
C LEU A 223 0.96 -4.21 -14.69
N SER A 224 0.59 -2.93 -14.48
CA SER A 224 1.58 -1.85 -14.27
C SER A 224 2.34 -2.00 -12.96
N THR A 225 1.67 -2.50 -11.89
CA THR A 225 2.34 -2.80 -10.61
C THR A 225 3.35 -3.92 -10.76
N MET A 226 3.01 -4.99 -11.49
CA MET A 226 3.93 -6.10 -11.82
C MET A 226 5.17 -5.58 -12.56
N TYR A 227 4.96 -4.69 -13.55
CA TYR A 227 6.04 -4.07 -14.31
C TYR A 227 6.99 -3.29 -13.41
N TRP A 228 6.45 -2.44 -12.51
CA TRP A 228 7.25 -1.68 -11.55
C TRP A 228 7.98 -2.57 -10.54
N LEU A 229 7.32 -3.59 -9.97
CA LEU A 229 7.97 -4.53 -9.04
C LEU A 229 9.14 -5.26 -9.71
N GLY A 230 9.08 -5.47 -11.01
CA GLY A 230 10.10 -6.17 -11.78
C GLY A 230 10.09 -7.68 -11.59
N VAL A 231 9.00 -8.22 -11.07
CA VAL A 231 8.80 -9.65 -10.83
C VAL A 231 8.66 -10.39 -12.16
N ARG A 232 9.29 -11.57 -12.24
CA ARG A 232 9.32 -12.42 -13.44
C ARG A 232 8.78 -13.82 -13.14
N PRO A 233 8.40 -14.60 -14.17
CA PRO A 233 8.05 -16.01 -13.98
C PRO A 233 9.15 -16.79 -13.27
N GLY A 234 8.79 -17.49 -12.20
CA GLY A 234 9.72 -18.31 -11.40
C GLY A 234 10.44 -17.56 -10.29
N ASP A 235 10.22 -16.27 -10.10
CA ASP A 235 10.73 -15.52 -8.97
C ASP A 235 10.12 -15.97 -7.64
N VAL A 236 10.87 -15.71 -6.56
CA VAL A 236 10.36 -15.72 -5.19
C VAL A 236 10.26 -14.26 -4.74
N HIS A 237 9.04 -13.82 -4.47
CA HIS A 237 8.74 -12.43 -4.10
C HIS A 237 8.27 -12.33 -2.65
N LEU A 238 8.99 -11.55 -1.85
CA LEU A 238 8.60 -11.18 -0.48
C LEU A 238 8.12 -9.74 -0.43
N ASN A 239 6.99 -9.52 0.23
CA ASN A 239 6.54 -8.16 0.58
C ASN A 239 6.18 -8.06 2.05
N ILE A 240 6.63 -7.02 2.70
CA ILE A 240 6.24 -6.68 4.07
C ILE A 240 5.03 -5.75 4.03
N SER A 241 3.87 -6.34 4.27
CA SER A 241 2.59 -5.64 4.40
C SER A 241 1.58 -6.54 5.11
N SER A 242 0.62 -5.96 5.81
CA SER A 242 -0.42 -6.72 6.50
C SER A 242 -1.67 -6.86 5.61
N PRO A 243 -2.40 -7.98 5.70
CA PRO A 243 -3.72 -8.12 5.10
C PRO A 243 -4.67 -7.00 5.53
N GLY A 244 -5.61 -6.65 4.67
CA GLY A 244 -6.51 -5.51 4.88
C GLY A 244 -5.99 -4.18 4.31
N TRP A 245 -4.72 -4.11 3.89
CA TRP A 245 -4.13 -2.95 3.19
C TRP A 245 -3.99 -3.22 1.69
N ALA A 246 -4.22 -2.19 0.89
CA ALA A 246 -4.09 -2.28 -0.57
C ALA A 246 -2.72 -2.81 -1.00
N LYS A 247 -1.63 -2.34 -0.37
CA LYS A 247 -0.26 -2.78 -0.68
C LYS A 247 -0.08 -4.30 -0.52
N HIS A 248 -0.80 -4.96 0.40
CA HIS A 248 -0.77 -6.41 0.54
C HIS A 248 -1.34 -7.08 -0.73
N ALA A 249 -2.52 -6.65 -1.19
CA ALA A 249 -3.08 -7.20 -2.43
C ALA A 249 -2.21 -6.90 -3.65
N TRP A 250 -1.56 -5.72 -3.72
CA TRP A 250 -0.65 -5.39 -4.82
C TRP A 250 0.51 -6.39 -4.92
N SER A 251 1.15 -6.66 -3.80
CA SER A 251 2.49 -7.24 -3.76
C SER A 251 2.54 -8.60 -3.07
N CYS A 252 1.45 -9.06 -2.43
CA CYS A 252 1.33 -10.41 -1.89
C CYS A 252 0.24 -11.24 -2.61
N PHE A 253 -0.41 -10.71 -3.65
CA PHE A 253 -1.48 -11.40 -4.34
C PHE A 253 -1.42 -11.18 -5.86
N PHE A 254 -1.87 -10.00 -6.36
CA PHE A 254 -2.05 -9.79 -7.78
C PHE A 254 -0.75 -9.77 -8.57
N ALA A 255 0.15 -8.82 -8.31
CA ALA A 255 1.32 -8.62 -9.17
C ALA A 255 2.27 -9.84 -9.22
N PRO A 256 2.59 -10.53 -8.09
CA PRO A 256 3.41 -11.74 -8.17
C PRO A 256 2.74 -12.87 -8.97
N TRP A 257 1.43 -13.09 -8.78
CA TRP A 257 0.73 -14.16 -9.50
C TRP A 257 0.39 -13.78 -10.95
N ILE A 258 0.35 -12.49 -11.29
CA ILE A 258 0.34 -12.06 -12.70
C ILE A 258 1.64 -12.51 -13.37
N ALA A 259 2.76 -12.38 -12.69
CA ALA A 259 4.07 -12.81 -13.18
C ALA A 259 4.32 -14.32 -13.04
N GLU A 260 3.40 -15.11 -12.49
CA GLU A 260 3.60 -16.54 -12.17
C GLU A 260 4.79 -16.77 -11.21
N ALA A 261 5.00 -15.85 -10.26
CA ALA A 261 6.02 -15.94 -9.23
C ALA A 261 5.47 -16.59 -7.95
N THR A 262 6.36 -17.13 -7.12
CA THR A 262 6.04 -17.58 -5.78
C THR A 262 5.88 -16.39 -4.85
N VAL A 263 4.76 -16.31 -4.14
CA VAL A 263 4.57 -15.39 -3.01
C VAL A 263 5.21 -16.01 -1.77
N PHE A 264 6.17 -15.33 -1.18
CA PHE A 264 6.78 -15.72 0.07
C PHE A 264 6.39 -14.75 1.19
N LEU A 265 5.95 -15.27 2.31
CA LEU A 265 5.60 -14.53 3.53
C LEU A 265 6.47 -15.02 4.68
N TYR A 266 6.97 -14.08 5.45
CA TYR A 266 7.67 -14.35 6.70
C TYR A 266 6.88 -13.72 7.84
N ASN A 267 6.20 -14.56 8.63
CA ASN A 267 5.44 -14.15 9.80
C ASN A 267 6.37 -14.05 11.02
N TYR A 268 6.16 -13.02 11.80
CA TYR A 268 6.91 -12.78 13.04
C TYR A 268 6.02 -12.06 14.06
N SER A 269 6.17 -12.39 15.33
CA SER A 269 5.50 -11.70 16.44
C SER A 269 6.15 -10.34 16.72
N ARG A 270 7.46 -10.25 16.54
CA ARG A 270 8.25 -9.03 16.67
C ARG A 270 9.25 -8.95 15.52
N PHE A 271 9.36 -7.77 14.92
CA PHE A 271 10.30 -7.54 13.82
C PHE A 271 11.75 -7.71 14.29
N ASP A 272 12.49 -8.55 13.58
CA ASP A 272 13.92 -8.75 13.72
C ASP A 272 14.59 -8.63 12.33
N ALA A 273 15.41 -7.60 12.18
CA ALA A 273 16.09 -7.32 10.91
C ALA A 273 17.05 -8.44 10.51
N SER A 274 17.77 -9.02 11.47
CA SER A 274 18.75 -10.08 11.21
C SER A 274 18.06 -11.38 10.77
N ALA A 275 16.95 -11.72 11.40
CA ALA A 275 16.13 -12.87 11.02
C ALA A 275 15.53 -12.68 9.62
N LEU A 276 15.01 -11.50 9.31
CA LEU A 276 14.50 -11.21 7.96
C LEU A 276 15.61 -11.31 6.91
N LEU A 277 16.81 -10.77 7.19
CA LEU A 277 17.97 -10.89 6.29
C LEU A 277 18.40 -12.35 6.07
N ALA A 278 18.30 -13.20 7.09
CA ALA A 278 18.55 -14.63 6.94
C ALA A 278 17.52 -15.28 6.02
N GLN A 279 16.23 -15.00 6.23
CA GLN A 279 15.14 -15.52 5.39
C GLN A 279 15.26 -15.09 3.91
N LEU A 280 15.65 -13.85 3.63
CA LEU A 280 15.89 -13.38 2.26
C LEU A 280 16.92 -14.25 1.53
N ARG A 281 17.98 -14.69 2.23
CA ARG A 281 19.03 -15.53 1.66
C ARG A 281 18.64 -17.01 1.59
N GLU A 282 18.09 -17.56 2.69
CA GLU A 282 17.74 -18.98 2.81
C GLU A 282 16.63 -19.40 1.85
N ARG A 283 15.67 -18.50 1.60
CA ARG A 283 14.56 -18.72 0.68
C ARG A 283 14.82 -18.22 -0.74
N GLU A 284 16.07 -17.84 -1.03
CA GLU A 284 16.49 -17.37 -2.36
C GLU A 284 15.54 -16.30 -2.93
N VAL A 285 15.10 -15.36 -2.05
CA VAL A 285 14.18 -14.28 -2.45
C VAL A 285 14.85 -13.44 -3.53
N SER A 286 14.22 -13.38 -4.71
CA SER A 286 14.75 -12.65 -5.86
C SER A 286 14.17 -11.23 -6.00
N SER A 287 13.01 -10.99 -5.39
CA SER A 287 12.33 -9.69 -5.40
C SER A 287 11.78 -9.36 -4.00
N PHE A 288 12.08 -8.16 -3.50
CA PHE A 288 11.69 -7.75 -2.15
C PHE A 288 11.05 -6.36 -2.16
N CYS A 289 9.83 -6.27 -1.63
CA CYS A 289 9.09 -5.02 -1.45
C CYS A 289 8.88 -4.75 0.04
N ALA A 290 9.32 -3.60 0.52
CA ALA A 290 9.12 -3.22 1.91
C ALA A 290 8.84 -1.71 2.05
N PRO A 291 8.13 -1.28 3.12
CA PRO A 291 7.98 0.15 3.40
C PRO A 291 9.31 0.76 3.85
N PRO A 292 9.50 2.08 3.70
CA PRO A 292 10.71 2.79 4.13
C PRO A 292 11.12 2.52 5.58
N THR A 293 10.14 2.35 6.46
CA THR A 293 10.40 2.01 7.88
C THR A 293 11.17 0.71 8.03
N VAL A 294 10.82 -0.33 7.27
CA VAL A 294 11.54 -1.61 7.28
C VAL A 294 12.94 -1.45 6.71
N TRP A 295 13.10 -0.72 5.60
CA TRP A 295 14.41 -0.44 5.02
C TRP A 295 15.32 0.30 6.00
N ARG A 296 14.80 1.30 6.74
CA ARG A 296 15.56 2.00 7.80
C ARG A 296 16.02 1.07 8.93
N MET A 297 15.24 0.05 9.26
CA MET A 297 15.65 -0.96 10.25
C MET A 297 16.71 -1.92 9.69
N LEU A 298 16.56 -2.32 8.42
CA LEU A 298 17.52 -3.22 7.77
C LEU A 298 18.91 -2.61 7.63
N ILE A 299 19.03 -1.33 7.24
CA ILE A 299 20.34 -0.67 7.11
C ILE A 299 21.07 -0.46 8.44
N LYS A 300 20.37 -0.59 9.58
CA LYS A 300 20.98 -0.57 10.92
C LYS A 300 21.48 -1.94 11.37
N ALA A 301 21.13 -3.01 10.65
CA ALA A 301 21.61 -4.37 10.88
C ALA A 301 22.90 -4.66 10.10
N ASP A 302 23.49 -5.83 10.31
CA ASP A 302 24.66 -6.27 9.58
C ASP A 302 24.29 -6.72 8.15
N LEU A 303 24.65 -5.91 7.16
CA LEU A 303 24.43 -6.18 5.74
C LEU A 303 25.57 -6.97 5.08
N SER A 304 26.63 -7.33 5.81
CA SER A 304 27.83 -7.99 5.27
C SER A 304 27.57 -9.36 4.63
N GLY A 305 26.47 -10.03 5.02
CA GLY A 305 26.03 -11.29 4.41
C GLY A 305 25.56 -11.17 2.96
N GLY A 306 25.49 -9.96 2.43
CA GLY A 306 25.10 -9.67 1.05
C GLY A 306 23.60 -9.83 0.76
N PRO A 307 23.18 -9.59 -0.50
CA PRO A 307 21.79 -9.60 -0.91
C PRO A 307 21.22 -11.01 -1.18
N GLY A 308 22.05 -12.06 -1.20
CA GLY A 308 21.64 -13.39 -1.66
C GLY A 308 21.19 -13.36 -3.14
N ALA A 309 20.02 -13.88 -3.44
CA ALA A 309 19.43 -13.90 -4.78
C ALA A 309 18.69 -12.61 -5.17
N LEU A 310 18.61 -11.60 -4.27
CA LEU A 310 17.90 -10.35 -4.54
C LEU A 310 18.49 -9.60 -5.73
N ARG A 311 17.66 -9.32 -6.71
CA ARG A 311 17.96 -8.42 -7.83
C ARG A 311 16.96 -7.25 -7.92
N GLU A 312 15.75 -7.41 -7.41
CA GLU A 312 14.72 -6.39 -7.36
C GLU A 312 14.41 -6.01 -5.92
N VAL A 313 14.65 -4.77 -5.58
CA VAL A 313 14.34 -4.23 -4.26
C VAL A 313 13.55 -2.95 -4.44
N VAL A 314 12.35 -2.92 -3.86
CA VAL A 314 11.42 -1.81 -4.05
C VAL A 314 10.84 -1.30 -2.73
N SER A 315 10.41 -0.05 -2.75
CA SER A 315 9.77 0.60 -1.62
C SER A 315 8.53 1.38 -2.07
N ALA A 316 7.51 1.40 -1.25
CA ALA A 316 6.31 2.22 -1.45
C ALA A 316 5.52 2.39 -0.14
N GLY A 317 4.63 3.39 -0.13
CA GLY A 317 3.71 3.67 0.97
C GLY A 317 4.06 4.90 1.77
N GLU A 318 5.32 5.28 1.77
CA GLU A 318 5.87 6.53 2.30
C GLU A 318 7.04 6.94 1.38
N PRO A 319 7.44 8.21 1.35
CA PRO A 319 8.63 8.61 0.61
C PRO A 319 9.90 7.97 1.17
N LEU A 320 10.78 7.54 0.28
CA LEU A 320 12.03 6.87 0.62
C LEU A 320 13.19 7.86 0.71
N ASN A 321 13.91 7.87 1.84
CA ASN A 321 15.09 8.70 2.02
C ASN A 321 16.23 8.24 1.09
N PRO A 322 16.87 9.15 0.32
CA PRO A 322 17.99 8.85 -0.56
C PRO A 322 19.18 8.16 0.13
N GLU A 323 19.46 8.47 1.40
CA GLU A 323 20.55 7.84 2.17
C GLU A 323 20.31 6.33 2.35
N VAL A 324 19.06 5.92 2.54
CA VAL A 324 18.70 4.48 2.62
C VAL A 324 19.00 3.77 1.31
N ILE A 325 18.69 4.40 0.18
CA ILE A 325 18.99 3.87 -1.16
C ILE A 325 20.49 3.70 -1.33
N GLU A 326 21.27 4.71 -0.97
CA GLU A 326 22.72 4.72 -1.14
C GLU A 326 23.41 3.68 -0.26
N GLN A 327 22.95 3.50 0.99
CA GLN A 327 23.50 2.50 1.88
C GLN A 327 23.27 1.08 1.36
N VAL A 328 22.06 0.75 0.90
CA VAL A 328 21.77 -0.56 0.31
C VAL A 328 22.58 -0.75 -0.96
N ARG A 329 22.68 0.25 -1.84
CA ARG A 329 23.49 0.20 -3.04
C ARG A 329 24.96 -0.08 -2.75
N ARG A 330 25.53 0.57 -1.73
CA ARG A 330 26.93 0.42 -1.32
C ARG A 330 27.24 -0.98 -0.79
N HIS A 331 26.32 -1.55 0.00
CA HIS A 331 26.55 -2.86 0.63
C HIS A 331 26.18 -4.04 -0.28
N TRP A 332 25.12 -3.89 -1.08
CA TRP A 332 24.56 -5.00 -1.84
C TRP A 332 24.72 -4.87 -3.36
N GLY A 333 25.09 -3.71 -3.86
CA GLY A 333 25.19 -3.46 -5.31
C GLY A 333 23.83 -3.36 -6.01
N VAL A 334 22.71 -3.45 -5.27
CA VAL A 334 21.35 -3.26 -5.80
C VAL A 334 20.77 -1.93 -5.32
N THR A 335 19.94 -1.32 -6.13
CA THR A 335 19.36 -0.01 -5.85
C THR A 335 17.88 -0.15 -5.50
N ILE A 336 17.45 0.39 -4.34
CA ILE A 336 16.04 0.41 -3.99
C ILE A 336 15.32 1.36 -4.95
N ARG A 337 14.27 0.87 -5.58
CA ARG A 337 13.41 1.60 -6.51
C ARG A 337 12.15 2.05 -5.77
N ASP A 338 11.96 3.36 -5.66
CA ASP A 338 10.76 3.91 -5.04
C ASP A 338 9.58 3.89 -6.02
N GLY A 339 8.36 3.88 -5.48
CA GLY A 339 7.14 3.97 -6.26
C GLY A 339 5.98 4.51 -5.43
N TYR A 340 4.99 5.05 -6.14
CA TYR A 340 3.84 5.74 -5.59
C TYR A 340 2.53 5.19 -6.16
N GLY A 341 1.53 5.14 -5.31
CA GLY A 341 0.14 4.83 -5.64
C GLY A 341 -0.73 4.94 -4.40
N GLN A 342 -2.02 4.77 -4.57
CA GLN A 342 -3.02 4.89 -3.51
C GLN A 342 -3.91 3.65 -3.48
N THR A 343 -4.74 3.51 -2.42
CA THR A 343 -5.78 2.49 -2.38
C THR A 343 -6.80 2.72 -3.48
N GLU A 344 -7.07 3.97 -3.82
CA GLU A 344 -7.96 4.44 -4.87
C GLU A 344 -7.50 4.07 -6.28
N THR A 345 -6.26 3.61 -6.41
CA THR A 345 -5.63 3.21 -7.67
C THR A 345 -4.83 1.92 -7.47
N THR A 346 -3.98 1.57 -8.44
CA THR A 346 -2.83 0.70 -8.23
C THR A 346 -1.55 1.54 -8.14
N ALA A 347 -0.37 1.00 -8.40
CA ALA A 347 0.82 1.82 -8.56
C ALA A 347 0.65 2.78 -9.76
N GLN A 348 0.98 4.06 -9.56
CA GLN A 348 0.81 5.13 -10.56
C GLN A 348 2.14 5.59 -11.15
N VAL A 349 3.15 5.68 -10.28
CA VAL A 349 4.49 6.20 -10.60
C VAL A 349 5.52 5.24 -10.03
N GLY A 350 6.61 5.02 -10.75
CA GLY A 350 7.65 4.12 -10.27
C GLY A 350 8.99 4.30 -10.97
N ASN A 351 10.08 4.07 -10.21
CA ASN A 351 11.37 3.77 -10.80
C ASN A 351 11.32 2.31 -11.27
N CYS A 352 11.38 2.08 -12.57
CA CYS A 352 11.21 0.75 -13.15
C CYS A 352 12.53 -0.04 -13.21
N PRO A 353 12.46 -1.38 -13.32
CA PRO A 353 13.64 -2.23 -13.40
C PRO A 353 14.46 -1.95 -14.67
N ASP A 354 15.79 -2.12 -14.55
CA ASP A 354 16.77 -1.92 -15.62
C ASP A 354 16.78 -0.49 -16.21
N GLU A 355 16.24 0.48 -15.48
CA GLU A 355 16.25 1.91 -15.79
C GLU A 355 17.11 2.68 -14.78
N PRO A 356 17.66 3.85 -15.15
CA PRO A 356 18.33 4.71 -14.18
C PRO A 356 17.40 5.11 -13.04
N VAL A 357 17.82 4.87 -11.80
CA VAL A 357 17.10 5.31 -10.61
C VAL A 357 17.61 6.68 -10.21
N LYS A 358 16.68 7.64 -10.08
CA LYS A 358 16.98 8.97 -9.55
C LYS A 358 16.64 9.01 -8.05
N PRO A 359 17.64 8.96 -7.15
CA PRO A 359 17.40 8.95 -5.72
C PRO A 359 16.58 10.17 -5.28
N GLY A 360 15.58 9.95 -4.40
CA GLY A 360 14.65 10.98 -3.96
C GLY A 360 13.45 11.19 -4.88
N SER A 361 13.47 10.61 -6.09
CA SER A 361 12.31 10.61 -6.99
C SER A 361 11.50 9.32 -6.84
N MET A 362 10.17 9.45 -6.92
CA MET A 362 9.26 8.30 -7.02
C MET A 362 9.36 7.56 -8.38
N GLY A 363 10.04 8.16 -9.36
CA GLY A 363 10.13 7.65 -10.73
C GLY A 363 9.25 8.41 -11.73
N ARG A 364 8.89 7.72 -12.81
CA ARG A 364 8.03 8.24 -13.90
C ARG A 364 6.65 7.59 -13.85
N PRO A 365 5.64 8.15 -14.53
CA PRO A 365 4.35 7.48 -14.72
C PRO A 365 4.52 6.04 -15.19
N LEU A 366 3.68 5.14 -14.68
CA LEU A 366 3.70 3.73 -15.10
C LEU A 366 2.92 3.53 -16.41
N PRO A 367 3.22 2.48 -17.20
CA PRO A 367 2.52 2.20 -18.44
C PRO A 367 1.00 2.14 -18.24
N GLY A 368 0.27 2.85 -19.10
CA GLY A 368 -1.19 2.92 -19.06
C GLY A 368 -1.79 3.87 -18.02
N VAL A 369 -0.98 4.53 -17.17
CA VAL A 369 -1.46 5.44 -16.12
C VAL A 369 -1.27 6.90 -16.55
N PRO A 370 -2.35 7.64 -16.83
CA PRO A 370 -2.27 9.00 -17.40
C PRO A 370 -2.06 10.07 -16.30
N VAL A 371 -0.91 10.04 -15.66
CA VAL A 371 -0.53 11.01 -14.61
C VAL A 371 -0.27 12.38 -15.23
N VAL A 372 -0.81 13.42 -14.58
CA VAL A 372 -0.53 14.84 -14.86
C VAL A 372 -0.31 15.58 -13.55
N LEU A 373 0.40 16.70 -13.59
CA LEU A 373 0.47 17.62 -12.45
C LEU A 373 -0.43 18.84 -12.73
N LEU A 374 -1.26 19.20 -11.76
CA LEU A 374 -2.11 20.40 -11.83
C LEU A 374 -1.71 21.39 -10.74
N ASP A 375 -1.59 22.66 -11.13
CA ASP A 375 -1.48 23.74 -10.15
C ASP A 375 -2.77 23.77 -9.31
N PRO A 376 -2.70 23.62 -7.98
CA PRO A 376 -3.88 23.46 -7.12
C PRO A 376 -4.73 24.74 -7.01
N VAL A 377 -4.21 25.90 -7.47
CA VAL A 377 -4.92 27.20 -7.42
C VAL A 377 -5.58 27.49 -8.75
N THR A 378 -4.86 27.31 -9.85
CA THR A 378 -5.32 27.69 -11.19
C THR A 378 -5.93 26.53 -11.99
N GLY A 379 -5.69 25.28 -11.57
CA GLY A 379 -6.05 24.09 -12.33
C GLY A 379 -5.25 23.88 -13.62
N ALA A 380 -4.24 24.72 -13.88
CA ALA A 380 -3.41 24.61 -15.08
C ALA A 380 -2.44 23.42 -14.98
N ARG A 381 -2.18 22.74 -16.09
CA ARG A 381 -1.17 21.67 -16.13
C ARG A 381 0.23 22.25 -15.93
N ALA A 382 1.00 21.70 -15.00
CA ALA A 382 2.40 22.02 -14.83
C ALA A 382 3.23 21.34 -15.94
N GLY A 383 4.17 22.09 -16.49
CA GLY A 383 5.19 21.56 -17.41
C GLY A 383 6.41 21.06 -16.68
N ALA A 384 7.43 20.64 -17.43
CA ALA A 384 8.74 20.28 -16.89
C ALA A 384 9.33 21.42 -16.06
N GLY A 385 9.95 21.08 -14.93
CA GLY A 385 10.42 22.02 -13.92
C GLY A 385 9.33 22.60 -13.00
N GLY A 386 8.06 22.23 -13.21
CA GLY A 386 6.92 22.72 -12.43
C GLY A 386 6.52 21.78 -11.28
N GLU A 387 5.71 22.33 -10.37
CA GLU A 387 5.10 21.60 -9.26
C GLU A 387 3.58 21.60 -9.41
N GLY A 388 2.93 20.57 -8.90
CA GLY A 388 1.47 20.49 -8.89
C GLY A 388 0.94 19.30 -8.13
N GLU A 389 -0.37 19.27 -7.97
CA GLU A 389 -1.06 18.09 -7.46
C GLU A 389 -0.98 16.97 -8.50
N ILE A 390 -0.66 15.77 -8.03
CA ILE A 390 -0.69 14.56 -8.87
C ILE A 390 -2.15 14.25 -9.17
N CYS A 391 -2.51 14.22 -10.44
CA CYS A 391 -3.86 13.91 -10.90
C CYS A 391 -3.82 12.85 -12.00
N LEU A 392 -4.93 12.14 -12.19
CA LEU A 392 -5.14 11.27 -13.35
C LEU A 392 -6.12 11.93 -14.33
N ASP A 393 -5.74 12.01 -15.58
CA ASP A 393 -6.59 12.55 -16.67
C ASP A 393 -7.73 11.59 -17.00
N LEU A 394 -8.96 11.92 -16.58
CA LEU A 394 -10.14 11.07 -16.78
C LEU A 394 -10.55 10.93 -18.24
N SER A 395 -10.19 11.89 -19.10
CA SER A 395 -10.46 11.80 -20.55
C SER A 395 -9.71 10.63 -21.22
N ARG A 396 -8.67 10.13 -20.58
CA ARG A 396 -7.87 8.97 -21.02
C ARG A 396 -8.30 7.65 -20.39
N HIS A 397 -9.42 7.63 -19.65
CA HIS A 397 -10.00 6.44 -19.03
C HIS A 397 -8.98 5.62 -18.23
N PRO A 398 -8.43 6.16 -17.12
CA PRO A 398 -7.43 5.47 -16.30
C PRO A 398 -8.02 4.19 -15.69
N LEU A 399 -7.77 3.05 -16.34
CA LEU A 399 -8.32 1.76 -15.95
C LEU A 399 -8.07 1.39 -14.48
N PRO A 400 -6.89 1.65 -13.87
CA PRO A 400 -6.62 1.29 -12.48
C PRO A 400 -7.38 2.11 -11.43
N LEU A 401 -8.10 3.16 -11.84
CA LEU A 401 -8.80 4.04 -10.92
C LEU A 401 -10.04 3.35 -10.35
N MET A 402 -10.31 3.58 -9.06
CA MET A 402 -11.55 3.18 -8.40
C MET A 402 -12.79 3.71 -9.14
N THR A 403 -13.92 3.05 -8.96
CA THR A 403 -15.21 3.59 -9.45
C THR A 403 -15.67 4.79 -8.63
N GLY A 404 -15.27 4.83 -7.37
CA GLY A 404 -15.55 5.93 -6.45
C GLY A 404 -15.50 5.50 -4.99
N TYR A 405 -15.85 6.44 -4.12
CA TYR A 405 -16.11 6.17 -2.71
C TYR A 405 -17.59 5.77 -2.56
N GLN A 406 -17.84 4.53 -2.16
CA GLN A 406 -19.18 4.00 -2.02
C GLN A 406 -19.98 4.79 -0.97
N GLY A 407 -21.18 5.25 -1.37
CA GLY A 407 -22.07 6.00 -0.48
C GLY A 407 -21.66 7.44 -0.16
N ASP A 408 -20.67 8.01 -0.87
CA ASP A 408 -20.18 9.38 -0.63
C ASP A 408 -20.08 10.18 -1.94
N SER A 409 -21.25 10.59 -2.47
CA SER A 409 -21.33 11.32 -3.74
C SER A 409 -20.61 12.67 -3.71
N GLN A 410 -20.69 13.40 -2.60
CA GLN A 410 -20.01 14.69 -2.48
C GLN A 410 -18.49 14.52 -2.63
N ARG A 411 -17.91 13.54 -1.96
CA ARG A 411 -16.48 13.26 -2.05
C ARG A 411 -16.08 12.76 -3.43
N ASN A 412 -16.94 12.02 -4.11
CA ASN A 412 -16.71 11.61 -5.49
C ASN A 412 -16.66 12.82 -6.43
N ASP A 413 -17.60 13.77 -6.27
CA ASP A 413 -17.61 15.01 -7.06
C ASP A 413 -16.35 15.84 -6.83
N GLU A 414 -15.89 15.92 -5.57
CA GLU A 414 -14.64 16.61 -5.21
C GLU A 414 -13.42 15.91 -5.78
N ALA A 415 -13.32 14.57 -5.62
CA ALA A 415 -12.16 13.79 -6.06
C ALA A 415 -12.05 13.67 -7.58
N MET A 416 -13.17 13.78 -8.31
CA MET A 416 -13.23 13.67 -9.78
C MET A 416 -13.49 15.01 -10.47
N ALA A 417 -13.23 16.12 -9.78
CA ALA A 417 -13.53 17.46 -10.29
C ALA A 417 -12.73 17.82 -11.54
N GLY A 418 -13.29 18.68 -12.38
CA GLY A 418 -12.59 19.27 -13.53
C GLY A 418 -12.13 18.29 -14.61
N GLY A 419 -12.58 17.02 -14.59
CA GLY A 419 -12.14 16.00 -15.54
C GLY A 419 -10.84 15.28 -15.12
N TYR A 420 -10.47 15.40 -13.84
CA TYR A 420 -9.30 14.76 -13.26
C TYR A 420 -9.65 14.05 -11.96
N TYR A 421 -8.97 12.94 -11.70
CA TYR A 421 -8.94 12.39 -10.35
C TYR A 421 -7.83 13.09 -9.54
N HIS A 422 -8.21 13.70 -8.43
CA HIS A 422 -7.34 14.43 -7.52
C HIS A 422 -6.82 13.52 -6.41
N THR A 423 -5.50 13.29 -6.37
CA THR A 423 -4.89 12.41 -5.36
C THR A 423 -4.75 13.08 -3.99
N GLY A 424 -4.73 14.41 -3.95
CA GLY A 424 -4.37 15.18 -2.78
C GLY A 424 -2.87 15.17 -2.45
N ASP A 425 -2.03 14.63 -3.33
CA ASP A 425 -0.58 14.57 -3.19
C ASP A 425 0.09 15.51 -4.19
N VAL A 426 1.12 16.24 -3.77
CA VAL A 426 1.86 17.24 -4.58
C VAL A 426 3.23 16.69 -4.93
N ALA A 427 3.65 16.87 -6.18
CA ALA A 427 4.98 16.52 -6.66
C ALA A 427 5.59 17.62 -7.53
N ALA A 428 6.92 17.57 -7.68
CA ALA A 428 7.66 18.31 -8.70
C ALA A 428 7.98 17.37 -9.87
N LEU A 429 7.89 17.90 -11.10
CA LEU A 429 8.23 17.21 -12.35
C LEU A 429 9.52 17.80 -12.90
N ASP A 430 10.54 16.99 -13.14
CA ASP A 430 11.76 17.45 -13.78
C ASP A 430 11.74 17.34 -15.32
N ASP A 431 12.81 17.81 -15.97
CA ASP A 431 12.95 17.81 -17.44
C ASP A 431 13.07 16.40 -18.02
N GLU A 432 13.38 15.39 -17.21
CA GLU A 432 13.49 13.98 -17.63
C GLU A 432 12.19 13.19 -17.36
N GLY A 433 11.16 13.84 -16.80
CA GLY A 433 9.86 13.25 -16.52
C GLY A 433 9.79 12.49 -15.18
N TYR A 434 10.78 12.67 -14.29
CA TYR A 434 10.73 12.11 -12.95
C TYR A 434 9.90 12.98 -11.99
N LEU A 435 9.11 12.34 -11.16
CA LEU A 435 8.30 12.98 -10.14
C LEU A 435 8.95 12.83 -8.77
N THR A 436 9.13 13.94 -8.08
CA THR A 436 9.61 13.99 -6.69
C THR A 436 8.46 14.40 -5.77
N TYR A 437 8.19 13.60 -4.75
CA TYR A 437 7.12 13.87 -3.78
C TYR A 437 7.44 15.12 -2.95
N ILE A 438 6.47 16.02 -2.82
CA ILE A 438 6.59 17.22 -1.99
C ILE A 438 5.76 17.08 -0.71
N GLY A 439 4.54 16.57 -0.79
CA GLY A 439 3.67 16.43 0.38
C GLY A 439 2.20 16.35 0.02
N ARG A 440 1.36 16.29 1.06
CA ARG A 440 -0.10 16.39 0.88
C ARG A 440 -0.49 17.84 0.61
N THR A 441 -1.51 18.05 -0.19
CA THR A 441 -2.08 19.39 -0.43
C THR A 441 -2.51 20.09 0.86
N ASP A 442 -2.95 19.32 1.87
CA ASP A 442 -3.41 19.77 3.18
C ASP A 442 -2.30 19.81 4.25
N ASP A 443 -1.13 19.24 4.00
CA ASP A 443 0.02 19.25 4.92
C ASP A 443 1.08 20.31 4.54
N VAL A 444 1.23 20.61 3.24
CA VAL A 444 2.13 21.67 2.77
C VAL A 444 1.63 23.03 3.22
N PHE A 445 2.48 23.81 3.84
CA PHE A 445 2.11 25.11 4.39
C PHE A 445 3.07 26.23 3.99
N LYS A 446 2.64 27.49 4.18
CA LYS A 446 3.49 28.66 3.97
C LYS A 446 4.09 29.13 5.30
N ALA A 447 5.41 29.28 5.32
CA ALA A 447 6.13 29.97 6.38
C ALA A 447 6.77 31.23 5.78
N SER A 448 6.31 32.41 6.18
CA SER A 448 6.55 33.66 5.44
C SER A 448 6.01 33.52 4.00
N ASP A 449 6.83 33.78 2.98
CA ASP A 449 6.45 33.61 1.57
C ASP A 449 6.90 32.26 0.97
N TYR A 450 7.51 31.39 1.78
CA TYR A 450 8.02 30.10 1.31
C TYR A 450 7.03 28.97 1.54
N LYS A 451 6.87 28.13 0.55
CA LYS A 451 6.14 26.86 0.64
C LYS A 451 7.02 25.84 1.33
N ILE A 452 6.55 25.25 2.42
CA ILE A 452 7.28 24.27 3.21
C ILE A 452 6.65 22.89 3.05
N SER A 453 7.46 21.93 2.67
CA SER A 453 7.13 20.52 2.71
C SER A 453 7.47 19.94 4.09
N PRO A 454 6.52 19.49 4.89
CA PRO A 454 6.80 18.78 6.13
C PRO A 454 7.73 17.58 5.92
N PHE A 455 7.51 16.85 4.83
CA PHE A 455 8.27 15.66 4.51
C PHE A 455 9.78 15.93 4.32
N GLU A 456 10.16 17.02 3.63
CA GLU A 456 11.57 17.37 3.46
C GLU A 456 12.26 17.60 4.80
N LEU A 457 11.58 18.30 5.73
CA LEU A 457 12.11 18.56 7.04
C LEU A 457 12.21 17.29 7.89
N GLU A 458 11.16 16.46 7.85
CA GLU A 458 11.11 15.17 8.54
C GLU A 458 12.21 14.22 8.06
N SER A 459 12.48 14.19 6.77
CA SER A 459 13.53 13.37 6.18
C SER A 459 14.92 13.71 6.75
N VAL A 460 15.21 14.99 6.92
CA VAL A 460 16.46 15.44 7.55
C VAL A 460 16.47 15.12 9.04
N LEU A 461 15.37 15.35 9.75
CA LEU A 461 15.30 15.11 11.19
C LEU A 461 15.52 13.61 11.55
N ILE A 462 14.98 12.70 10.74
CA ILE A 462 15.10 11.25 10.97
C ILE A 462 16.55 10.74 10.80
N GLU A 463 17.41 11.47 10.11
CA GLU A 463 18.84 11.13 9.98
C GLU A 463 19.61 11.33 11.29
N HIS A 464 19.10 12.16 12.19
CA HIS A 464 19.74 12.40 13.48
C HIS A 464 19.65 11.17 14.41
N PRO A 465 20.76 10.71 15.05
CA PRO A 465 20.78 9.47 15.84
C PRO A 465 19.83 9.44 17.05
N ALA A 466 19.39 10.59 17.54
CA ALA A 466 18.45 10.69 18.65
C ALA A 466 16.98 10.62 18.21
N VAL A 467 16.69 10.63 16.90
CA VAL A 467 15.34 10.69 16.35
C VAL A 467 14.93 9.29 15.86
N ALA A 468 13.85 8.75 16.40
CA ALA A 468 13.22 7.54 15.86
C ALA A 468 12.21 7.89 14.77
N GLU A 469 11.34 8.89 15.06
CA GLU A 469 10.32 9.38 14.13
C GLU A 469 10.14 10.89 14.32
N ALA A 470 9.74 11.57 13.26
CA ALA A 470 9.46 12.99 13.27
C ALA A 470 8.17 13.31 12.49
N ALA A 471 7.45 14.33 12.96
CA ALA A 471 6.31 14.91 12.25
C ALA A 471 6.41 16.43 12.33
N VAL A 472 6.38 17.10 11.19
CA VAL A 472 6.45 18.57 11.13
C VAL A 472 5.07 19.14 10.83
N VAL A 473 4.67 20.15 11.61
CA VAL A 473 3.42 20.89 11.42
C VAL A 473 3.67 22.39 11.47
N PRO A 474 2.78 23.20 10.85
CA PRO A 474 2.83 24.67 11.03
C PRO A 474 2.41 25.02 12.47
N ALA A 475 3.28 25.71 13.20
CA ALA A 475 2.93 26.36 14.45
C ALA A 475 2.59 27.84 14.15
N PRO A 476 1.44 28.37 14.60
CA PRO A 476 1.07 29.76 14.38
C PRO A 476 2.14 30.74 14.89
N ASP A 477 2.48 31.71 14.07
CA ASP A 477 3.47 32.77 14.38
C ASP A 477 2.94 34.13 13.96
N PRO A 478 2.99 35.17 14.84
CA PRO A 478 2.40 36.48 14.57
C PRO A 478 3.10 37.26 13.45
N ILE A 479 4.35 36.92 13.13
CA ILE A 479 5.16 37.64 12.13
C ILE A 479 5.22 36.86 10.82
N ARG A 480 5.39 35.53 10.91
CA ARG A 480 5.64 34.64 9.76
C ARG A 480 4.43 33.85 9.31
N LEU A 481 3.24 34.10 9.85
CA LEU A 481 2.02 33.31 9.70
C LEU A 481 2.16 31.94 10.35
N ALA A 482 3.19 31.20 10.00
CA ALA A 482 3.53 29.91 10.61
C ALA A 482 5.05 29.70 10.62
N ILE A 483 5.50 28.90 11.57
CA ILE A 483 6.87 28.38 11.64
C ILE A 483 6.87 26.86 11.68
N PRO A 484 7.88 26.18 11.12
CA PRO A 484 7.98 24.74 11.23
C PRO A 484 8.25 24.31 12.68
N LYS A 485 7.35 23.48 13.22
CA LYS A 485 7.50 22.80 14.52
C LYS A 485 7.57 21.30 14.29
N ALA A 486 8.58 20.66 14.87
CA ALA A 486 8.75 19.21 14.81
C ALA A 486 8.28 18.54 16.11
N TYR A 487 7.38 17.58 15.99
CA TYR A 487 7.09 16.58 17.02
C TYR A 487 8.00 15.39 16.81
N ILE A 488 8.73 14.97 17.83
CA ILE A 488 9.78 13.97 17.72
C ILE A 488 9.56 12.84 18.73
N ALA A 489 9.48 11.61 18.22
CA ALA A 489 9.66 10.43 19.03
C ALA A 489 11.16 10.10 19.11
N LEU A 490 11.69 10.05 20.33
CA LEU A 490 13.12 9.80 20.56
C LEU A 490 13.48 8.33 20.32
N ALA A 491 14.71 8.12 19.87
CA ALA A 491 15.28 6.79 19.77
C ALA A 491 15.44 6.14 21.16
N PRO A 492 15.36 4.80 21.27
CA PRO A 492 15.51 4.09 22.55
C PRO A 492 16.79 4.50 23.29
N GLY A 493 16.65 4.76 24.60
CA GLY A 493 17.77 5.18 25.46
C GLY A 493 18.15 6.66 25.38
N ARG A 494 17.34 7.48 24.70
CA ARG A 494 17.47 8.94 24.72
C ARG A 494 16.43 9.57 25.62
N GLU A 495 16.83 10.64 26.30
CA GLU A 495 15.97 11.35 27.24
C GLU A 495 15.46 12.68 26.65
N PRO A 496 14.21 13.08 26.94
CA PRO A 496 13.65 14.36 26.55
C PRO A 496 14.31 15.49 27.37
N SER A 497 15.33 16.14 26.79
CA SER A 497 16.09 17.20 27.46
C SER A 497 16.35 18.35 26.51
N GLU A 498 16.64 19.55 27.08
CA GLU A 498 17.05 20.72 26.34
C GLU A 498 18.31 20.47 25.51
N GLN A 499 19.26 19.71 26.04
CA GLN A 499 20.47 19.32 25.33
C GLN A 499 20.16 18.48 24.09
N THR A 500 19.29 17.48 24.21
CA THR A 500 18.85 16.64 23.08
C THR A 500 18.12 17.48 22.03
N ALA A 501 17.26 18.40 22.44
CA ALA A 501 16.55 19.30 21.53
C ALA A 501 17.52 20.22 20.78
N PHE A 502 18.51 20.78 21.49
CA PHE A 502 19.54 21.64 20.89
C PHE A 502 20.35 20.89 19.85
N GLU A 503 20.76 19.64 20.12
CA GLU A 503 21.52 18.81 19.16
C GLU A 503 20.72 18.58 17.88
N ILE A 504 19.43 18.25 18.00
CA ILE A 504 18.52 18.02 16.86
C ILE A 504 18.29 19.32 16.07
N LEU A 505 18.01 20.44 16.75
CA LEU A 505 17.81 21.74 16.10
C LEU A 505 19.07 22.24 15.39
N LYS A 506 20.24 22.00 15.99
CA LYS A 506 21.53 22.31 15.38
C LYS A 506 21.73 21.47 14.11
N TYR A 507 21.50 20.17 14.19
CA TYR A 507 21.59 19.28 13.04
C TYR A 507 20.67 19.72 11.90
N ALA A 508 19.40 19.97 12.20
CA ALA A 508 18.44 20.48 11.22
C ALA A 508 18.89 21.82 10.59
N ARG A 509 19.49 22.72 11.39
CA ARG A 509 20.01 24.00 10.91
C ARG A 509 21.19 23.85 9.95
N GLU A 510 22.02 22.84 10.14
CA GLU A 510 23.19 22.56 9.30
C GLU A 510 22.83 21.89 7.97
N HIS A 511 21.67 21.18 7.91
CA HIS A 511 21.27 20.38 6.76
C HIS A 511 20.06 20.94 6.00
N LEU A 512 19.34 21.92 6.55
CA LEU A 512 18.18 22.56 5.92
C LEU A 512 18.50 23.97 5.44
N ALA A 513 17.86 24.39 4.36
CA ALA A 513 17.94 25.77 3.88
C ALA A 513 17.39 26.75 4.94
N PRO A 514 17.84 28.03 4.96
CA PRO A 514 17.43 29.01 5.98
C PRO A 514 15.92 29.20 6.12
N TYR A 515 15.14 29.07 5.03
CA TYR A 515 13.70 29.21 5.04
C TYR A 515 12.98 27.94 5.54
N GLN A 516 13.64 26.77 5.52
CA GLN A 516 13.12 25.48 5.97
C GLN A 516 13.42 25.19 7.44
N ARG A 517 14.10 26.07 8.14
CA ARG A 517 14.55 25.82 9.53
C ARG A 517 13.41 25.45 10.44
N VAL A 518 13.55 24.30 11.08
CA VAL A 518 12.72 23.92 12.23
C VAL A 518 13.00 24.89 13.37
N ARG A 519 11.94 25.51 13.90
CA ARG A 519 12.02 26.54 14.93
C ARG A 519 11.70 26.04 16.32
N ARG A 520 10.94 24.93 16.40
CA ARG A 520 10.53 24.30 17.65
C ARG A 520 10.61 22.79 17.55
N VAL A 521 10.98 22.17 18.65
CA VAL A 521 10.95 20.73 18.83
C VAL A 521 10.11 20.42 20.06
N GLU A 522 9.22 19.46 19.96
CA GLU A 522 8.51 18.88 21.09
C GLU A 522 8.75 17.36 21.08
N PHE A 523 9.20 16.82 22.21
CA PHE A 523 9.29 15.38 22.38
C PHE A 523 7.91 14.83 22.70
N PHE A 524 7.41 13.98 21.84
CA PHE A 524 6.01 13.55 21.86
C PHE A 524 5.83 12.15 21.26
N GLU A 525 4.94 11.37 21.82
CA GLU A 525 4.51 10.12 21.20
C GLU A 525 3.57 10.45 20.03
N LEU A 526 3.98 10.09 18.81
CA LEU A 526 3.25 10.48 17.61
C LEU A 526 1.94 9.68 17.44
N PRO A 527 0.79 10.35 17.30
CA PRO A 527 -0.48 9.67 17.04
C PRO A 527 -0.44 8.99 15.67
N LYS A 528 -0.89 7.73 15.63
CA LYS A 528 -0.84 6.91 14.42
C LYS A 528 -2.21 6.36 14.06
N THR A 529 -2.40 6.12 12.79
CA THR A 529 -3.51 5.30 12.28
C THR A 529 -3.23 3.82 12.59
N ILE A 530 -4.23 2.97 12.44
CA ILE A 530 -4.08 1.50 12.54
C ILE A 530 -3.00 1.00 11.56
N SER A 531 -2.77 1.71 10.44
CA SER A 531 -1.72 1.40 9.46
C SER A 531 -0.31 1.89 9.83
N GLY A 532 -0.15 2.53 11.00
CA GLY A 532 1.13 3.09 11.43
C GLY A 532 1.47 4.46 10.85
N LYS A 533 0.60 5.07 10.03
CA LYS A 533 0.81 6.43 9.49
C LYS A 533 0.56 7.49 10.53
N ILE A 534 1.44 8.49 10.61
CA ILE A 534 1.34 9.61 11.55
C ILE A 534 0.11 10.47 11.21
N ARG A 535 -0.69 10.80 12.22
CA ARG A 535 -1.91 11.62 12.10
C ARG A 535 -1.59 13.10 12.29
N ARG A 536 -0.99 13.74 11.29
CA ARG A 536 -0.59 15.16 11.34
C ARG A 536 -1.76 16.12 11.59
N VAL A 537 -2.96 15.76 11.15
CA VAL A 537 -4.18 16.55 11.42
C VAL A 537 -4.41 16.71 12.93
N GLU A 538 -4.22 15.66 13.72
CA GLU A 538 -4.33 15.73 15.18
C GLU A 538 -3.25 16.62 15.80
N LEU A 539 -2.01 16.46 15.34
CA LEU A 539 -0.91 17.31 15.80
C LEU A 539 -1.15 18.78 15.47
N ARG A 540 -1.65 19.10 14.26
CA ARG A 540 -2.02 20.49 13.89
C ARG A 540 -3.15 21.02 14.75
N ALA A 541 -4.20 20.26 14.98
CA ALA A 541 -5.32 20.65 15.83
C ALA A 541 -4.86 20.92 17.27
N GLN A 542 -4.02 20.04 17.82
CA GLN A 542 -3.43 20.19 19.14
C GLN A 542 -2.55 21.44 19.24
N GLU A 543 -1.68 21.68 18.25
CA GLU A 543 -0.82 22.87 18.22
C GLU A 543 -1.65 24.17 18.18
N ASN A 544 -2.64 24.24 17.30
CA ASN A 544 -3.53 25.39 17.20
C ASN A 544 -4.29 25.64 18.51
N ALA A 545 -4.82 24.61 19.16
CA ALA A 545 -5.51 24.74 20.44
C ALA A 545 -4.58 25.22 21.55
N ARG A 546 -3.36 24.70 21.63
CA ARG A 546 -2.35 25.11 22.61
C ARG A 546 -1.94 26.58 22.44
N ARG A 547 -1.68 27.02 21.19
CA ARG A 547 -1.33 28.43 20.92
C ARG A 547 -2.49 29.36 21.23
N ALA A 548 -3.73 28.97 20.95
CA ALA A 548 -4.91 29.76 21.27
C ALA A 548 -5.14 29.90 22.79
N SER A 549 -4.82 28.84 23.58
CA SER A 549 -4.95 28.86 25.04
C SER A 549 -3.74 29.43 25.79
N GLY A 550 -2.61 29.63 25.09
CA GLY A 550 -1.35 30.04 25.72
C GLY A 550 -0.71 28.96 26.60
N THR A 551 -1.10 27.68 26.42
CA THR A 551 -0.59 26.56 27.23
C THR A 551 0.75 26.09 26.66
N ALA A 552 1.80 26.07 27.49
CA ALA A 552 3.10 25.50 27.11
C ALA A 552 3.06 23.95 27.20
N ALA A 553 3.82 23.27 26.33
CA ALA A 553 4.06 21.84 26.44
C ALA A 553 5.27 21.58 27.34
N GLU A 554 5.26 20.48 28.08
CA GLU A 554 6.28 20.13 29.08
C GLU A 554 7.68 19.94 28.46
N HIS A 555 7.73 19.37 27.24
CA HIS A 555 8.96 19.04 26.52
C HIS A 555 9.07 19.78 25.18
N GLU A 556 8.62 21.03 25.13
CA GLU A 556 8.76 21.90 23.97
C GLU A 556 9.97 22.82 24.15
N TYR A 557 10.79 22.91 23.11
CA TYR A 557 12.03 23.71 23.09
C TYR A 557 12.10 24.56 21.83
N ASP A 558 12.48 25.81 21.98
CA ASP A 558 12.67 26.76 20.89
C ASP A 558 14.13 26.75 20.38
N ALA A 559 14.32 27.14 19.11
CA ALA A 559 15.63 27.15 18.45
C ALA A 559 16.54 28.31 18.87
N GLU A 560 16.11 29.22 19.77
CA GLU A 560 16.87 30.40 20.23
C GLU A 560 17.49 30.16 21.59
#